data_8a83eb61a29fcf493e5de023ec1015c0
#
_entry.id   8a83eb61a29fcf493e5de023ec1015c0
#
_cell.length_a   1.000
_cell.length_b   1.000
_cell.length_c   1.000
_cell.angle_alpha   90.00
_cell.angle_beta   90.00
_cell.angle_gamma   90.00
#
_symmetry.space_group_name_H-M   'P 1'
#
loop_
_entity.id
_entity.type
_entity.pdbx_description
1 polymer ?
#
loop_
_entity_poly.entity_id
_entity_poly.type
_entity_poly.pdbx_seq_one_letter_code
_entity_poly.pdbx_strand_id
1 'polypeptide(L)'
;SRTCFGFTTGGHTGEEVFLAAYHPQGTLPLGMNTNIELNEYLCNLFGLTHGNLEDLTSKNFARHTDVFEDYTCEIVPATDEKGSPTLIVKNKKDKKKQLTITPFSNIVKSGKKGQDEIRLNSVVVYVDKNNTFYLPASLVDFLK
;
A
#
# COMPACT_ATOMS: atom_id res chain seq x y z
N SER A 1 17.64 29.91 -9.31
CA SER A 1 16.24 29.78 -8.87
C SER A 1 15.41 30.85 -9.54
N ARG A 2 14.28 30.46 -10.12
CA ARG A 2 13.31 31.41 -10.75
C ARG A 2 12.27 31.94 -9.76
N THR A 3 12.36 31.55 -8.50
CA THR A 3 11.46 31.98 -7.43
C THR A 3 12.17 32.95 -6.52
N CYS A 4 11.45 33.98 -6.05
CA CYS A 4 11.95 34.93 -5.07
C CYS A 4 11.93 34.39 -3.64
N PHE A 5 11.62 33.14 -3.44
CA PHE A 5 11.55 32.50 -2.13
C PHE A 5 12.84 31.76 -1.81
N GLY A 6 13.39 32.03 -0.65
CA GLY A 6 14.48 31.27 -0.05
C GLY A 6 13.98 30.48 1.15
N PHE A 7 14.42 29.24 1.27
CA PHE A 7 14.15 28.41 2.43
C PHE A 7 15.40 28.35 3.32
N THR A 8 15.22 28.53 4.61
CA THR A 8 16.31 28.45 5.59
C THR A 8 16.74 27.02 5.87
N THR A 9 15.88 26.05 5.54
CA THR A 9 16.15 24.61 5.66
C THR A 9 15.48 23.86 4.52
N GLY A 10 16.07 22.76 4.07
CA GLY A 10 15.46 21.78 3.16
C GLY A 10 14.78 20.63 3.87
N GLY A 11 14.75 20.61 5.20
CA GLY A 11 14.14 19.58 6.02
C GLY A 11 12.79 20.00 6.62
N HIS A 12 12.19 19.08 7.37
CA HIS A 12 10.98 19.36 8.14
C HIS A 12 11.31 20.28 9.31
N THR A 13 10.39 21.23 9.59
CA THR A 13 10.43 22.09 10.79
C THR A 13 9.32 21.65 11.74
N GLY A 14 9.51 21.86 13.04
CA GLY A 14 8.52 21.59 14.08
C GLY A 14 7.51 22.72 14.28
N GLU A 15 7.34 23.57 13.28
CA GLU A 15 6.43 24.71 13.36
C GLU A 15 4.96 24.31 13.14
N GLU A 16 4.08 25.08 13.73
CA GLU A 16 2.65 24.95 13.54
C GLU A 16 2.27 25.33 12.11
N VAL A 17 1.30 24.60 11.54
CA VAL A 17 0.73 24.89 10.24
C VAL A 17 -0.75 25.21 10.37
N PHE A 18 -1.22 26.09 9.49
CA PHE A 18 -2.62 26.46 9.47
C PHE A 18 -3.50 25.31 8.97
N LEU A 19 -4.57 25.02 9.73
CA LEU A 19 -5.62 24.08 9.35
C LEU A 19 -6.94 24.84 9.12
N ALA A 20 -7.56 24.62 7.98
CA ALA A 20 -8.91 25.07 7.71
C ALA A 20 -9.79 23.86 7.39
N ALA A 21 -10.93 23.75 8.07
CA ALA A 21 -11.90 22.68 7.86
C ALA A 21 -13.33 23.24 7.74
N TYR A 22 -14.13 22.63 6.89
CA TYR A 22 -15.55 22.89 6.77
C TYR A 22 -16.31 21.55 6.74
N HIS A 23 -17.34 21.45 7.55
CA HIS A 23 -18.25 20.31 7.54
C HIS A 23 -19.70 20.79 7.71
N PRO A 24 -20.64 20.39 6.84
CA PRO A 24 -22.01 20.92 6.83
C PRO A 24 -22.82 20.56 8.09
N GLN A 25 -22.42 19.53 8.83
CA GLN A 25 -23.12 19.03 10.01
C GLN A 25 -22.34 19.21 11.33
N GLY A 26 -21.23 19.95 11.29
CA GLY A 26 -20.79 20.69 12.45
C GLY A 26 -19.73 20.10 13.37
N THR A 27 -19.21 18.90 13.23
CA THR A 27 -18.07 18.49 14.05
C THR A 27 -16.76 18.91 13.36
N LEU A 28 -16.07 19.89 13.92
CA LEU A 28 -14.83 20.44 13.37
C LEU A 28 -13.69 20.24 14.37
N PRO A 29 -12.46 20.01 13.91
CA PRO A 29 -11.26 20.02 14.74
C PRO A 29 -10.98 21.49 15.13
N LEU A 30 -11.32 21.88 16.33
CA LEU A 30 -11.14 23.25 16.83
C LEU A 30 -9.88 23.34 17.70
N GLY A 31 -9.24 24.51 17.66
CA GLY A 31 -8.05 24.78 18.44
C GLY A 31 -6.77 24.16 17.85
N MET A 32 -5.83 23.82 18.71
CA MET A 32 -4.55 23.23 18.35
C MET A 32 -4.70 21.71 18.31
N ASN A 33 -4.40 21.08 17.19
CA ASN A 33 -4.53 19.64 16.98
C ASN A 33 -3.20 19.04 16.56
N THR A 34 -2.88 17.89 17.08
CA THR A 34 -1.76 17.05 16.60
C THR A 34 -2.13 16.30 15.35
N ASN A 35 -1.14 15.79 14.61
CA ASN A 35 -1.37 14.91 13.45
C ASN A 35 -2.17 13.65 13.83
N ILE A 36 -2.02 13.15 15.06
CA ILE A 36 -2.76 11.99 15.55
C ILE A 36 -4.24 12.33 15.71
N GLU A 37 -4.57 13.45 16.36
CA GLU A 37 -5.94 13.90 16.52
C GLU A 37 -6.63 14.21 15.18
N LEU A 38 -5.89 14.74 14.21
CA LEU A 38 -6.41 14.93 12.86
C LEU A 38 -6.67 13.60 12.15
N ASN A 39 -5.82 12.62 12.34
CA ASN A 39 -6.06 11.27 11.81
C ASN A 39 -7.31 10.64 12.42
N GLU A 40 -7.48 10.73 13.74
CA GLU A 40 -8.68 10.24 14.44
C GLU A 40 -9.95 10.95 13.95
N TYR A 41 -9.89 12.27 13.79
CA TYR A 41 -11.00 13.05 13.25
C TYR A 41 -11.40 12.57 11.84
N LEU A 42 -10.43 12.38 10.95
CA LEU A 42 -10.68 11.90 9.59
C LEU A 42 -11.22 10.46 9.60
N CYS A 43 -10.64 9.57 10.40
CA CYS A 43 -11.12 8.20 10.56
C CYS A 43 -12.59 8.18 11.02
N ASN A 44 -12.94 9.00 12.00
CA ASN A 44 -14.32 9.12 12.50
C ASN A 44 -15.29 9.62 11.43
N LEU A 45 -14.89 10.61 10.60
CA LEU A 45 -15.69 11.08 9.48
C LEU A 45 -15.99 9.98 8.45
N PHE A 46 -15.06 9.09 8.21
CA PHE A 46 -15.22 7.95 7.30
C PHE A 46 -15.88 6.74 7.98
N GLY A 47 -16.24 6.82 9.25
CA GLY A 47 -16.77 5.69 10.02
C GLY A 47 -15.73 4.58 10.25
N LEU A 48 -14.43 4.90 10.17
CA LEU A 48 -13.34 3.98 10.40
C LEU A 48 -13.00 3.98 11.89
N THR A 49 -13.41 2.93 12.59
CA THR A 49 -12.95 2.63 13.95
C THR A 49 -11.60 1.91 13.89
N HIS A 50 -10.88 1.85 15.01
CA HIS A 50 -9.61 1.09 15.11
C HIS A 50 -9.76 -0.35 14.59
N GLY A 51 -10.82 -1.07 14.98
CA GLY A 51 -11.06 -2.44 14.51
C GLY A 51 -11.31 -2.53 13.00
N ASN A 52 -12.11 -1.63 12.46
CA ASN A 52 -12.37 -1.60 11.00
C ASN A 52 -11.12 -1.26 10.20
N LEU A 53 -10.25 -0.41 10.71
CA LEU A 53 -9.01 -0.03 10.05
C LEU A 53 -8.02 -1.20 10.05
N GLU A 54 -7.90 -1.93 11.15
CA GLU A 54 -7.08 -3.15 11.23
C GLU A 54 -7.59 -4.24 10.29
N ASP A 55 -8.90 -4.46 10.23
CA ASP A 55 -9.51 -5.41 9.29
C ASP A 55 -9.26 -5.03 7.83
N LEU A 56 -9.41 -3.76 7.48
CA LEU A 56 -9.13 -3.27 6.13
C LEU A 56 -7.66 -3.41 5.78
N THR A 57 -6.77 -3.10 6.73
CA THR A 57 -5.32 -3.20 6.53
C THR A 57 -4.91 -4.66 6.35
N SER A 58 -5.38 -5.57 7.19
CA SER A 58 -5.06 -6.99 7.09
C SER A 58 -5.60 -7.65 5.82
N LYS A 59 -6.73 -7.18 5.28
CA LYS A 59 -7.29 -7.67 4.03
C LYS A 59 -6.57 -7.16 2.79
N ASN A 60 -6.15 -5.88 2.80
CA ASN A 60 -5.61 -5.22 1.61
C ASN A 60 -4.07 -5.18 1.58
N PHE A 61 -3.42 -5.29 2.73
CA PHE A 61 -1.98 -5.18 2.89
C PHE A 61 -1.40 -6.30 3.76
N ALA A 62 -1.81 -7.54 3.49
CA ALA A 62 -1.24 -8.73 4.11
C ALA A 62 0.17 -9.00 3.57
N ARG A 63 1.04 -9.57 4.39
CA ARG A 63 2.39 -9.97 3.95
C ARG A 63 2.29 -11.09 2.93
N HIS A 64 3.04 -11.00 1.84
CA HIS A 64 3.06 -12.05 0.83
C HIS A 64 3.47 -13.41 1.39
N THR A 65 4.34 -13.44 2.40
CA THR A 65 4.75 -14.67 3.08
C THR A 65 3.59 -15.40 3.74
N ASP A 66 2.66 -14.64 4.33
CA ASP A 66 1.52 -15.19 5.06
C ASP A 66 0.40 -15.59 4.08
N VAL A 67 0.18 -14.77 3.03
CA VAL A 67 -0.83 -15.04 2.00
C VAL A 67 -0.47 -16.26 1.16
N PHE A 68 0.81 -16.46 0.88
CA PHE A 68 1.31 -17.49 -0.04
C PHE A 68 2.19 -18.55 0.65
N GLU A 69 1.94 -18.86 1.92
CA GLU A 69 2.74 -19.84 2.69
C GLU A 69 2.80 -21.23 2.04
N ASP A 70 1.72 -21.66 1.40
CA ASP A 70 1.61 -22.94 0.70
C ASP A 70 2.14 -22.92 -0.74
N TYR A 71 2.58 -21.77 -1.23
CA TYR A 71 3.03 -21.55 -2.59
C TYR A 71 4.54 -21.33 -2.67
N THR A 72 5.09 -21.34 -3.88
CA THR A 72 6.49 -20.99 -4.09
C THR A 72 6.58 -19.51 -4.44
N CYS A 73 7.25 -18.73 -3.60
CA CYS A 73 7.50 -17.32 -3.80
C CYS A 73 8.95 -17.08 -4.21
N GLU A 74 9.16 -16.27 -5.23
CA GLU A 74 10.46 -15.87 -5.75
C GLU A 74 10.46 -14.36 -5.95
N ILE A 75 11.36 -13.64 -5.29
CA ILE A 75 11.54 -12.20 -5.50
C ILE A 75 12.68 -12.04 -6.50
N VAL A 76 12.33 -11.58 -7.69
CA VAL A 76 13.28 -11.29 -8.77
C VAL A 76 13.73 -9.85 -8.66
N PRO A 77 15.04 -9.57 -8.49
CA PRO A 77 15.56 -8.21 -8.42
C PRO A 77 15.22 -7.41 -9.69
N ALA A 78 15.19 -6.10 -9.55
CA ALA A 78 15.09 -5.22 -10.70
C ALA A 78 16.30 -5.38 -11.64
N THR A 79 16.07 -5.18 -12.93
CA THR A 79 17.12 -5.25 -13.95
C THR A 79 17.94 -3.94 -14.05
N ASP A 80 17.45 -2.87 -13.46
CA ASP A 80 18.10 -1.56 -13.43
C ASP A 80 18.12 -0.98 -11.99
N GLU A 81 19.00 -0.02 -11.74
CA GLU A 81 19.18 0.60 -10.41
C GLU A 81 17.97 1.37 -9.90
N LYS A 82 17.05 1.75 -10.77
CA LYS A 82 15.83 2.50 -10.43
C LYS A 82 14.57 1.63 -10.44
N GLY A 83 14.69 0.39 -10.87
CA GLY A 83 13.61 -0.57 -10.93
C GLY A 83 13.22 -1.11 -9.57
N SER A 84 12.03 -1.66 -9.50
CA SER A 84 11.54 -2.36 -8.32
C SER A 84 11.55 -3.87 -8.55
N PRO A 85 11.78 -4.68 -7.51
CA PRO A 85 11.76 -6.13 -7.64
C PRO A 85 10.36 -6.61 -8.01
N THR A 86 10.28 -7.79 -8.58
CA THR A 86 9.03 -8.45 -8.95
C THR A 86 8.84 -9.72 -8.14
N LEU A 87 7.66 -9.90 -7.55
CA LEU A 87 7.31 -11.13 -6.85
C LEU A 87 6.63 -12.09 -7.84
N ILE A 88 7.18 -13.29 -7.97
CA ILE A 88 6.60 -14.39 -8.74
C ILE A 88 6.11 -15.45 -7.76
N VAL A 89 4.81 -15.75 -7.83
CA VAL A 89 4.17 -16.78 -7.00
C VAL A 89 3.70 -17.90 -7.89
N LYS A 90 4.07 -19.14 -7.56
CA LYS A 90 3.75 -20.35 -8.34
C LYS A 90 3.02 -21.38 -7.49
N ASN A 91 1.97 -21.97 -8.03
CA ASN A 91 1.34 -23.13 -7.41
C ASN A 91 2.29 -24.34 -7.51
N LYS A 92 2.53 -25.05 -6.40
CA LYS A 92 3.44 -26.20 -6.33
C LYS A 92 2.94 -27.39 -7.17
N LYS A 93 1.61 -27.55 -7.30
CA LYS A 93 0.97 -28.66 -8.00
C LYS A 93 0.70 -28.34 -9.48
N ASP A 94 0.30 -27.11 -9.76
CA ASP A 94 -0.03 -26.66 -11.12
C ASP A 94 0.85 -25.46 -11.50
N LYS A 95 1.94 -25.73 -12.20
CA LYS A 95 2.89 -24.71 -12.66
C LYS A 95 2.32 -23.73 -13.69
N LYS A 96 1.09 -23.96 -14.20
CA LYS A 96 0.41 -23.00 -15.07
C LYS A 96 -0.23 -21.87 -14.27
N LYS A 97 -0.59 -22.14 -13.02
CA LYS A 97 -1.12 -21.15 -12.08
C LYS A 97 0.02 -20.38 -11.44
N GLN A 98 0.24 -19.18 -11.96
CA GLN A 98 1.32 -18.29 -11.53
C GLN A 98 0.79 -16.86 -11.48
N LEU A 99 1.26 -16.09 -10.49
CA LEU A 99 1.08 -14.65 -10.43
C LEU A 99 2.43 -13.96 -10.57
N THR A 100 2.44 -12.86 -11.33
CA THR A 100 3.57 -11.93 -11.43
C THR A 100 3.12 -10.59 -10.90
N ILE A 101 3.73 -10.16 -9.81
CA ILE A 101 3.27 -9.04 -8.99
C ILE A 101 4.36 -7.98 -8.97
N THR A 102 4.06 -6.82 -9.55
CA THR A 102 4.94 -5.65 -9.55
C THR A 102 4.48 -4.68 -8.48
N PRO A 103 5.36 -4.13 -7.64
CA PRO A 103 4.97 -3.17 -6.61
C PRO A 103 4.55 -1.84 -7.23
N PHE A 104 3.87 -1.04 -6.42
CA PHE A 104 3.34 0.29 -6.77
C PHE A 104 2.36 0.26 -7.96
N SER A 105 1.75 -0.90 -8.18
CA SER A 105 0.74 -1.14 -9.22
C SER A 105 -0.51 -1.76 -8.61
N ASN A 106 -1.66 -1.49 -9.20
CA ASN A 106 -2.91 -2.18 -8.90
C ASN A 106 -3.23 -3.28 -9.95
N ILE A 107 -2.26 -3.62 -10.79
CA ILE A 107 -2.41 -4.67 -11.79
C ILE A 107 -1.45 -5.81 -11.46
N VAL A 108 -2.00 -7.02 -11.37
CA VAL A 108 -1.26 -8.26 -11.20
C VAL A 108 -1.46 -9.11 -12.44
N LYS A 109 -0.37 -9.67 -12.96
CA LYS A 109 -0.43 -10.55 -14.13
C LYS A 109 -0.60 -11.99 -13.68
N SER A 110 -1.51 -12.72 -14.34
CA SER A 110 -1.80 -14.13 -14.07
C SER A 110 -1.38 -15.01 -15.25
N GLY A 111 -1.12 -16.29 -14.95
CA GLY A 111 -0.72 -17.28 -15.93
C GLY A 111 0.78 -17.28 -16.27
N LYS A 112 1.26 -18.37 -16.85
CA LYS A 112 2.70 -18.66 -17.09
C LYS A 112 3.41 -17.59 -17.94
N LYS A 113 2.67 -16.85 -18.75
CA LYS A 113 3.21 -15.78 -19.61
C LYS A 113 2.63 -14.39 -19.25
N GLY A 114 1.93 -14.26 -18.12
CA GLY A 114 1.28 -13.01 -17.74
C GLY A 114 0.18 -12.60 -18.75
N GLN A 115 -0.58 -13.57 -19.25
CA GLN A 115 -1.56 -13.39 -20.31
C GLN A 115 -2.81 -12.68 -19.84
N ASP A 116 -3.17 -12.88 -18.56
CA ASP A 116 -4.36 -12.30 -17.95
C ASP A 116 -3.96 -11.24 -16.93
N GLU A 117 -4.75 -10.17 -16.85
CA GLU A 117 -4.56 -9.10 -15.88
C GLU A 117 -5.66 -9.11 -14.83
N ILE A 118 -5.26 -9.08 -13.58
CA ILE A 118 -6.13 -8.92 -12.42
C ILE A 118 -6.00 -7.49 -11.94
N ARG A 119 -7.09 -6.75 -11.92
CA ARG A 119 -7.11 -5.38 -11.39
C ARG A 119 -7.55 -5.40 -9.93
N LEU A 120 -6.71 -4.86 -9.06
CA LEU A 120 -6.96 -4.75 -7.63
C LEU A 120 -7.68 -3.44 -7.28
N ASN A 121 -8.39 -3.45 -6.17
CA ASN A 121 -8.96 -2.23 -5.55
C ASN A 121 -7.94 -1.47 -4.68
N SER A 122 -6.79 -2.06 -4.45
CA SER A 122 -5.66 -1.46 -3.72
C SER A 122 -4.38 -1.57 -4.55
N VAL A 123 -3.33 -0.91 -4.09
CA VAL A 123 -2.01 -0.99 -4.72
C VAL A 123 -1.14 -1.99 -3.95
N VAL A 124 -0.29 -2.71 -4.66
CA VAL A 124 0.75 -3.54 -4.03
C VAL A 124 1.86 -2.65 -3.51
N VAL A 125 2.27 -2.84 -2.26
CA VAL A 125 3.36 -2.11 -1.63
C VAL A 125 4.56 -3.04 -1.42
N TYR A 126 5.75 -2.56 -1.71
CA TYR A 126 6.99 -3.24 -1.39
C TYR A 126 7.80 -2.41 -0.41
N VAL A 127 8.29 -3.07 0.63
CA VAL A 127 9.15 -2.46 1.65
C VAL A 127 10.53 -3.10 1.56
N ASP A 128 11.49 -2.33 1.06
CA ASP A 128 12.86 -2.76 0.80
C ASP A 128 13.58 -3.22 2.08
N LYS A 129 13.40 -2.48 3.17
CA LYS A 129 14.05 -2.77 4.46
C LYS A 129 13.85 -4.19 4.97
N ASN A 130 12.71 -4.80 4.70
CA ASN A 130 12.36 -6.15 5.14
C ASN A 130 12.09 -7.11 3.97
N ASN A 131 12.36 -6.68 2.74
CA ASN A 131 12.17 -7.44 1.51
C ASN A 131 10.77 -8.06 1.42
N THR A 132 9.74 -7.29 1.73
CA THR A 132 8.37 -7.80 1.88
C THR A 132 7.40 -7.05 0.98
N PHE A 133 6.57 -7.81 0.26
CA PHE A 133 5.41 -7.31 -0.45
C PHE A 133 4.19 -7.34 0.45
N TYR A 134 3.43 -6.26 0.47
CA TYR A 134 2.13 -6.14 1.11
C TYR A 134 1.06 -6.02 0.04
N LEU A 135 0.06 -6.89 0.08
CA LEU A 135 -0.90 -7.08 -1.00
C LEU A 135 -2.22 -7.63 -0.47
N PRO A 136 -3.31 -7.58 -1.27
CA PRO A 136 -4.58 -8.15 -0.86
C PRO A 136 -4.51 -9.65 -0.62
N ALA A 137 -5.00 -10.09 0.54
CA ALA A 137 -5.05 -11.50 0.91
C ALA A 137 -5.85 -12.36 -0.09
N SER A 138 -6.84 -11.76 -0.76
CA SER A 138 -7.66 -12.43 -1.78
C SER A 138 -6.91 -12.88 -3.02
N LEU A 139 -5.67 -12.40 -3.23
CA LEU A 139 -4.86 -12.83 -4.38
C LEU A 139 -4.55 -14.33 -4.39
N VAL A 140 -4.57 -15.00 -3.24
CA VAL A 140 -4.39 -16.45 -3.15
C VAL A 140 -5.48 -17.23 -3.90
N ASP A 141 -6.67 -16.68 -4.04
CA ASP A 141 -7.80 -17.34 -4.70
C ASP A 141 -7.56 -17.58 -6.20
N PHE A 142 -6.74 -16.76 -6.83
CA PHE A 142 -6.36 -16.93 -8.24
C PHE A 142 -5.33 -18.07 -8.46
N LEU A 143 -4.81 -18.63 -7.39
CA LEU A 143 -3.87 -19.77 -7.45
C LEU A 143 -4.50 -21.11 -7.03
N LYS A 144 -5.73 -21.09 -6.52
CA LYS A 144 -6.53 -22.29 -6.18
C LYS A 144 -7.14 -22.91 -7.43
#